data_24b6b5f516d92793b70cc2625f062dee
#
_entry.id   24b6b5f516d92793b70cc2625f062dee
#
_cell.length_a   1.000
_cell.length_b   1.000
_cell.length_c   1.000
_cell.angle_alpha   90.00
_cell.angle_beta   90.00
_cell.angle_gamma   90.00
#
_symmetry.space_group_name_H-M   'P 1'
#
loop_
_entity.id
_entity.type
_entity.pdbx_description
1 polymer ?
#
loop_
_entity_poly.entity_id
_entity_poly.type
_entity_poly.pdbx_seq_one_letter_code
_entity_poly.pdbx_strand_id
1 'polypeptide(L)'
;MQSKQSFYSVQFPNIASCLRYLDNKNEDVTLNMHKPALEYSKGTISIDLVKEALLDAKRLEFDISTILKKANIPAEVLNAPQARVSVSQFAQLWTVLADSMNDEFFGMDSHAMRRGSFKLLSKMLMQADTLEKALQHILQFLNLIL
;
A
#
# COMPACT_ATOMS: atom_id res chain seq x y z
N MET A 1 17.67 -29.70 25.92
CA MET A 1 18.02 -28.85 24.75
C MET A 1 16.78 -28.12 24.30
N GLN A 2 16.65 -26.86 24.72
CA GLN A 2 15.50 -26.02 24.38
C GLN A 2 15.96 -25.06 23.27
N SER A 3 15.35 -25.18 22.08
CA SER A 3 15.54 -24.24 20.98
C SER A 3 14.69 -23.00 21.22
N LYS A 4 15.34 -21.86 21.46
CA LYS A 4 14.73 -20.55 21.53
C LYS A 4 14.32 -20.14 20.12
N GLN A 5 13.02 -20.11 19.84
CA GLN A 5 12.47 -19.38 18.70
C GLN A 5 12.55 -17.87 19.00
N SER A 6 13.38 -17.19 18.22
CA SER A 6 13.47 -15.73 18.23
C SER A 6 12.27 -15.17 17.48
N PHE A 7 11.29 -14.63 18.22
CA PHE A 7 10.25 -13.78 17.64
C PHE A 7 10.89 -12.43 17.28
N TYR A 8 10.97 -12.14 16.00
CA TYR A 8 11.27 -10.80 15.52
C TYR A 8 10.06 -9.91 15.86
N SER A 9 10.18 -9.14 16.93
CA SER A 9 9.27 -8.04 17.22
C SER A 9 9.51 -6.92 16.21
N VAL A 10 8.63 -6.81 15.22
CA VAL A 10 8.55 -5.62 14.38
C VAL A 10 8.04 -4.49 15.29
N GLN A 11 8.93 -3.64 15.73
CA GLN A 11 8.58 -2.39 16.40
C GLN A 11 7.98 -1.46 15.35
N PHE A 12 6.65 -1.35 15.34
CA PHE A 12 5.98 -0.29 14.60
C PHE A 12 6.36 1.05 15.23
N PRO A 13 6.82 2.04 14.44
CA PRO A 13 7.04 3.37 14.96
C PRO A 13 5.73 3.87 15.57
N ASN A 14 5.83 4.52 16.72
CA ASN A 14 4.72 5.06 17.50
C ASN A 14 3.72 5.78 16.58
N ILE A 15 2.43 5.42 16.71
CA ILE A 15 1.29 6.00 15.97
C ILE A 15 1.34 7.54 15.95
N ALA A 16 1.79 8.16 17.04
CA ALA A 16 2.00 9.60 17.14
C ALA A 16 3.02 10.16 16.13
N SER A 17 4.01 9.38 15.72
CA SER A 17 4.99 9.79 14.69
C SER A 17 4.40 9.74 13.28
N CYS A 18 3.54 8.77 13.02
CA CYS A 18 2.79 8.65 11.77
C CYS A 18 1.80 9.81 11.61
N LEU A 19 1.24 10.29 12.71
CA LEU A 19 0.28 11.39 12.74
C LEU A 19 0.89 12.76 12.50
N ARG A 20 2.03 13.05 13.13
CA ARG A 20 2.76 14.30 12.83
C ARG A 20 3.18 14.37 11.37
N TYR A 21 3.41 13.21 10.72
CA TYR A 21 3.70 13.15 9.29
C TYR A 21 2.47 13.49 8.43
N LEU A 22 1.25 13.20 8.92
CA LEU A 22 0.00 13.46 8.22
C LEU A 22 -0.52 14.89 8.44
N ASP A 23 -0.29 15.48 9.62
CA ASP A 23 -0.72 16.85 9.94
C ASP A 23 0.11 17.94 9.25
N ASN A 24 1.39 17.66 8.97
CA ASN A 24 2.31 18.61 8.35
C ASN A 24 2.14 18.75 6.83
N LYS A 25 1.10 18.14 6.23
CA LYS A 25 0.84 18.19 4.78
C LYS A 25 -0.28 19.15 4.35
N ASN A 26 -0.73 20.04 5.22
CA ASN A 26 -1.73 21.06 4.84
C ASN A 26 -1.14 22.41 4.45
N GLU A 27 0.19 22.53 4.37
CA GLU A 27 0.85 23.73 3.79
C GLU A 27 1.53 23.30 2.50
N ASP A 28 1.39 24.11 1.45
CA ASP A 28 1.96 23.96 0.11
C ASP A 28 3.36 23.37 0.12
N VAL A 29 3.45 22.08 -0.12
CA VAL A 29 4.73 21.41 -0.31
C VAL A 29 4.86 21.05 -1.78
N THR A 30 5.50 21.93 -2.53
CA THR A 30 6.30 21.49 -3.66
C THR A 30 7.22 20.39 -3.16
N LEU A 31 6.87 19.15 -3.46
CA LEU A 31 7.61 17.95 -3.06
C LEU A 31 9.00 18.00 -3.67
N ASN A 32 9.95 18.57 -2.91
CA ASN A 32 11.36 18.38 -3.17
C ASN A 32 11.68 16.90 -2.85
N MET A 33 11.65 16.05 -3.89
CA MET A 33 11.87 14.61 -3.85
C MET A 33 13.32 14.22 -3.51
N HIS A 34 14.01 15.00 -2.68
CA HIS A 34 15.37 14.74 -2.20
C HIS A 34 15.41 14.53 -0.68
N LYS A 35 14.47 13.69 -0.15
CA LYS A 35 14.81 13.01 1.10
C LYS A 35 15.47 11.69 0.73
N PRO A 36 16.61 11.32 1.37
CA PRO A 36 17.22 10.04 1.13
C PRO A 36 16.17 8.98 1.45
N ALA A 37 15.75 8.25 0.42
CA ALA A 37 14.95 7.05 0.61
C ALA A 37 15.72 6.20 1.63
N LEU A 38 15.07 5.83 2.73
CA LEU A 38 15.57 4.78 3.60
C LEU A 38 16.02 3.65 2.66
N GLU A 39 17.31 3.39 2.65
CA GLU A 39 17.95 2.45 1.76
C GLU A 39 17.55 1.02 2.16
N TYR A 40 16.30 0.64 1.82
CA TYR A 40 15.86 -0.76 1.83
C TYR A 40 16.48 -1.48 0.64
N SER A 41 17.80 -1.36 0.50
CA SER A 41 18.54 -1.75 -0.70
C SER A 41 18.81 -3.24 -0.84
N LYS A 42 18.25 -4.12 0.01
CA LYS A 42 18.60 -5.55 -0.02
C LYS A 42 17.44 -6.51 -0.28
N GLY A 43 16.21 -6.01 -0.42
CA GLY A 43 15.06 -6.86 -0.71
C GLY A 43 14.68 -6.83 -2.19
N THR A 44 14.37 -7.99 -2.75
CA THR A 44 13.78 -8.10 -4.08
C THR A 44 12.52 -8.96 -4.01
N ILE A 45 11.55 -8.66 -4.86
CA ILE A 45 10.25 -9.32 -4.95
C ILE A 45 10.22 -10.16 -6.23
N SER A 46 9.67 -11.37 -6.16
CA SER A 46 9.49 -12.23 -7.33
C SER A 46 8.55 -11.57 -8.34
N ILE A 47 8.85 -11.75 -9.62
CA ILE A 47 7.99 -11.29 -10.70
C ILE A 47 6.59 -11.93 -10.66
N ASP A 48 6.46 -13.10 -10.08
CA ASP A 48 5.16 -13.76 -9.96
C ASP A 48 4.20 -13.00 -9.04
N LEU A 49 4.70 -12.38 -7.95
CA LEU A 49 3.91 -11.49 -7.11
C LEU A 49 3.50 -10.20 -7.84
N VAL A 50 4.35 -9.70 -8.74
CA VAL A 50 4.00 -8.56 -9.61
C VAL A 50 2.87 -8.94 -10.57
N LYS A 51 2.95 -10.13 -11.19
CA LYS A 51 1.90 -10.64 -12.07
C LYS A 51 0.58 -10.81 -11.31
N GLU A 52 0.65 -11.34 -10.10
CA GLU A 52 -0.52 -11.53 -9.24
C GLU A 52 -1.16 -10.19 -8.84
N ALA A 53 -0.36 -9.19 -8.46
CA ALA A 53 -0.85 -7.85 -8.18
C ALA A 53 -1.55 -7.17 -9.38
N LEU A 54 -1.22 -7.58 -10.61
CA LEU A 54 -1.80 -7.05 -11.84
C LEU A 54 -3.06 -7.79 -12.32
N LEU A 55 -3.46 -8.91 -11.67
CA LEU A 55 -4.55 -9.77 -12.15
C LEU A 55 -5.88 -9.02 -12.26
N ASP A 56 -6.28 -8.32 -11.18
CA ASP A 56 -7.56 -7.61 -11.15
C ASP A 56 -7.55 -6.38 -12.07
N ALA A 57 -6.45 -5.65 -12.14
CA ALA A 57 -6.29 -4.56 -13.09
C ALA A 57 -6.42 -5.05 -14.55
N LYS A 58 -5.87 -6.23 -14.85
CA LYS A 58 -6.05 -6.90 -16.16
C LYS A 58 -7.50 -7.29 -16.40
N ARG A 59 -8.14 -7.93 -15.42
CA ARG A 59 -9.53 -8.38 -15.50
C ARG A 59 -10.49 -7.20 -15.75
N LEU A 60 -10.16 -6.03 -15.18
CA LEU A 60 -10.93 -4.80 -15.31
C LEU A 60 -10.46 -3.92 -16.50
N GLU A 61 -9.65 -4.49 -17.40
CA GLU A 61 -9.19 -3.88 -18.65
C GLU A 61 -8.39 -2.57 -18.50
N PHE A 62 -7.70 -2.38 -17.37
CA PHE A 62 -6.79 -1.26 -17.21
C PHE A 62 -5.53 -1.41 -18.08
N ASP A 63 -4.96 -0.30 -18.50
CA ASP A 63 -3.72 -0.29 -19.28
C ASP A 63 -2.50 -0.65 -18.41
N ILE A 64 -2.16 -1.93 -18.45
CA ILE A 64 -1.03 -2.50 -17.70
C ILE A 64 0.29 -1.86 -18.11
N SER A 65 0.45 -1.48 -19.35
CA SER A 65 1.69 -0.88 -19.86
C SER A 65 1.95 0.48 -19.19
N THR A 66 0.92 1.29 -19.08
CA THR A 66 0.98 2.58 -18.35
C THR A 66 1.21 2.39 -16.86
N ILE A 67 0.58 1.40 -16.23
CA ILE A 67 0.77 1.08 -14.80
C ILE A 67 2.23 0.70 -14.53
N LEU A 68 2.79 -0.23 -15.30
CA LEU A 68 4.18 -0.67 -15.16
C LEU A 68 5.17 0.47 -15.38
N LYS A 69 4.94 1.29 -16.41
CA LYS A 69 5.78 2.46 -16.70
C LYS A 69 5.81 3.44 -15.53
N LYS A 70 4.65 3.75 -14.92
CA LYS A 70 4.56 4.62 -13.73
C LYS A 70 5.22 4.00 -12.50
N ALA A 71 5.22 2.67 -12.39
CA ALA A 71 5.88 1.93 -11.32
C ALA A 71 7.38 1.71 -11.54
N ASN A 72 7.94 2.22 -12.66
CA ASN A 72 9.34 2.00 -13.09
C ASN A 72 9.69 0.50 -13.23
N ILE A 73 8.75 -0.32 -13.68
CA ILE A 73 8.95 -1.75 -13.95
C ILE A 73 8.97 -1.93 -15.47
N PRO A 74 10.10 -2.38 -16.08
CA PRO A 74 10.14 -2.69 -17.49
C PRO A 74 9.17 -3.83 -17.84
N ALA A 75 8.37 -3.67 -18.90
CA ALA A 75 7.36 -4.67 -19.26
C ALA A 75 7.99 -6.04 -19.63
N GLU A 76 9.20 -6.03 -20.15
CA GLU A 76 9.95 -7.22 -20.54
C GLU A 76 10.22 -8.14 -19.34
N VAL A 77 10.33 -7.56 -18.14
CA VAL A 77 10.59 -8.30 -16.89
C VAL A 77 9.45 -9.28 -16.57
N LEU A 78 8.21 -8.98 -17.00
CA LEU A 78 7.08 -9.89 -16.81
C LEU A 78 7.24 -11.24 -17.52
N ASN A 79 7.99 -11.27 -18.63
CA ASN A 79 8.20 -12.47 -19.43
C ASN A 79 9.49 -13.23 -19.08
N ALA A 80 10.31 -12.67 -18.21
CA ALA A 80 11.57 -13.28 -17.81
C ALA A 80 11.35 -14.26 -16.64
N PRO A 81 11.65 -15.56 -16.80
CA PRO A 81 11.55 -16.54 -15.71
C PRO A 81 12.45 -16.14 -14.56
N GLN A 82 11.95 -16.25 -13.33
CA GLN A 82 12.70 -15.93 -12.10
C GLN A 82 13.17 -14.47 -11.99
N ALA A 83 12.66 -13.56 -12.83
CA ALA A 83 12.96 -12.15 -12.69
C ALA A 83 12.47 -11.61 -11.34
N ARG A 84 13.11 -10.55 -10.90
CA ARG A 84 12.81 -9.91 -9.63
C ARG A 84 12.79 -8.39 -9.80
N VAL A 85 11.95 -7.72 -9.02
CA VAL A 85 11.88 -6.26 -8.94
C VAL A 85 12.35 -5.79 -7.57
N SER A 86 12.74 -4.53 -7.44
CA SER A 86 13.07 -3.98 -6.13
C SER A 86 11.81 -3.79 -5.26
N VAL A 87 11.98 -3.77 -3.94
CA VAL A 87 10.90 -3.47 -2.99
C VAL A 87 10.27 -2.11 -3.29
N SER A 88 11.07 -1.12 -3.68
CA SER A 88 10.59 0.22 -4.03
C SER A 88 9.71 0.21 -5.29
N GLN A 89 10.08 -0.54 -6.32
CA GLN A 89 9.25 -0.71 -7.51
C GLN A 89 7.92 -1.40 -7.19
N PHE A 90 7.96 -2.44 -6.35
CA PHE A 90 6.75 -3.15 -5.93
C PHE A 90 5.83 -2.26 -5.08
N ALA A 91 6.37 -1.47 -4.15
CA ALA A 91 5.59 -0.49 -3.37
C ALA A 91 4.97 0.58 -4.28
N GLN A 92 5.74 1.08 -5.27
CA GLN A 92 5.25 2.03 -6.25
C GLN A 92 4.12 1.42 -7.10
N LEU A 93 4.22 0.14 -7.47
CA LEU A 93 3.17 -0.57 -8.21
C LEU A 93 1.83 -0.53 -7.48
N TRP A 94 1.80 -0.85 -6.19
CA TRP A 94 0.57 -0.79 -5.39
C TRP A 94 -0.01 0.62 -5.31
N THR A 95 0.83 1.63 -5.19
CA THR A 95 0.38 3.04 -5.21
C THR A 95 -0.24 3.39 -6.55
N VAL A 96 0.42 3.03 -7.66
CA VAL A 96 -0.07 3.30 -9.02
C VAL A 96 -1.36 2.53 -9.32
N LEU A 97 -1.48 1.28 -8.86
CA LEU A 97 -2.71 0.49 -8.99
C LEU A 97 -3.88 1.18 -8.29
N ALA A 98 -3.72 1.52 -7.01
CA ALA A 98 -4.76 2.19 -6.25
C ALA A 98 -5.18 3.53 -6.88
N ASP A 99 -4.22 4.31 -7.39
CA ASP A 99 -4.49 5.59 -8.04
C ASP A 99 -5.18 5.42 -9.41
N SER A 100 -4.72 4.44 -10.20
CA SER A 100 -5.28 4.20 -11.54
C SER A 100 -6.68 3.63 -11.49
N MET A 101 -6.95 2.74 -10.53
CA MET A 101 -8.26 2.13 -10.31
C MET A 101 -9.20 3.02 -9.49
N ASN A 102 -8.67 4.05 -8.80
CA ASN A 102 -9.35 4.83 -7.77
C ASN A 102 -10.00 3.91 -6.71
N ASP A 103 -9.28 2.84 -6.35
CA ASP A 103 -9.78 1.78 -5.48
C ASP A 103 -8.67 1.28 -4.55
N GLU A 104 -8.90 1.37 -3.23
CA GLU A 104 -7.99 0.89 -2.20
C GLU A 104 -8.19 -0.61 -1.90
N PHE A 105 -9.19 -1.25 -2.50
CA PHE A 105 -9.35 -2.70 -2.53
C PHE A 105 -8.75 -3.35 -3.78
N PHE A 106 -8.19 -2.54 -4.71
CA PHE A 106 -7.49 -3.01 -5.90
C PHE A 106 -8.33 -3.91 -6.83
N GLY A 107 -9.65 -3.77 -6.81
CA GLY A 107 -10.58 -4.59 -7.58
C GLY A 107 -10.83 -5.98 -6.99
N MET A 108 -10.37 -6.25 -5.77
CA MET A 108 -10.59 -7.54 -5.08
C MET A 108 -12.02 -7.69 -4.52
N ASP A 109 -12.76 -6.60 -4.39
CA ASP A 109 -14.16 -6.60 -4.00
C ASP A 109 -15.06 -6.05 -5.11
N SER A 110 -16.36 -6.38 -5.06
CA SER A 110 -17.36 -5.85 -5.99
C SER A 110 -17.64 -4.36 -5.78
N HIS A 111 -17.36 -3.84 -4.59
CA HIS A 111 -17.51 -2.44 -4.21
C HIS A 111 -16.13 -1.79 -4.10
N ALA A 112 -15.88 -0.77 -4.89
CA ALA A 112 -14.61 -0.06 -4.88
C ALA A 112 -14.52 0.84 -3.65
N MET A 113 -13.42 0.72 -2.90
CA MET A 113 -13.08 1.65 -1.83
C MET A 113 -12.25 2.82 -2.41
N ARG A 114 -12.89 3.96 -2.63
CA ARG A 114 -12.23 5.14 -3.24
C ARG A 114 -10.95 5.55 -2.50
N ARG A 115 -9.98 6.05 -3.26
CA ARG A 115 -8.74 6.60 -2.72
C ARG A 115 -9.00 7.64 -1.64
N GLY A 116 -8.36 7.49 -0.48
CA GLY A 116 -8.51 8.33 0.71
C GLY A 116 -9.51 7.80 1.73
N SER A 117 -10.30 6.78 1.42
CA SER A 117 -11.25 6.16 2.36
C SER A 117 -10.53 5.55 3.55
N PHE A 118 -9.43 4.84 3.33
CA PHE A 118 -8.61 4.27 4.41
C PHE A 118 -8.01 5.36 5.31
N LYS A 119 -7.59 6.49 4.72
CA LYS A 119 -7.10 7.65 5.48
C LYS A 119 -8.21 8.23 6.37
N LEU A 120 -9.44 8.32 5.84
CA LEU A 120 -10.59 8.80 6.62
C LEU A 120 -10.91 7.84 7.77
N LEU A 121 -10.98 6.54 7.48
CA LEU A 121 -11.17 5.49 8.49
C LEU A 121 -10.10 5.60 9.58
N SER A 122 -8.83 5.69 9.22
CA SER A 122 -7.73 5.82 10.18
C SER A 122 -7.90 7.02 11.10
N LYS A 123 -8.35 8.18 10.57
CA LYS A 123 -8.64 9.36 11.38
C LYS A 123 -9.78 9.13 12.36
N MET A 124 -10.83 8.42 11.96
CA MET A 124 -11.94 8.08 12.85
C MET A 124 -11.49 7.15 13.98
N LEU A 125 -10.67 6.14 13.65
CA LEU A 125 -10.17 5.18 14.64
C LEU A 125 -9.31 5.83 15.70
N MET A 126 -8.58 6.86 15.34
CA MET A 126 -7.71 7.59 16.28
C MET A 126 -8.47 8.42 17.31
N GLN A 127 -9.73 8.72 17.07
CA GLN A 127 -10.61 9.43 18.01
C GLN A 127 -11.33 8.46 18.97
N ALA A 128 -11.14 7.15 18.78
CA ALA A 128 -11.76 6.15 19.64
C ALA A 128 -10.97 6.02 20.97
N ASP A 129 -11.66 6.17 22.09
CA ASP A 129 -11.06 6.07 23.43
C ASP A 129 -10.76 4.61 23.83
N THR A 130 -11.42 3.65 23.18
CA THR A 130 -11.30 2.22 23.48
C THR A 130 -11.20 1.40 22.20
N LEU A 131 -10.59 0.21 22.29
CA LEU A 131 -10.53 -0.73 21.18
C LEU A 131 -11.93 -1.15 20.71
N GLU A 132 -12.87 -1.32 21.62
CA GLU A 132 -14.25 -1.67 21.30
C GLU A 132 -14.89 -0.62 20.39
N LYS A 133 -14.77 0.67 20.73
CA LYS A 133 -15.26 1.78 19.88
C LYS A 133 -14.56 1.80 18.53
N ALA A 134 -13.24 1.58 18.51
CA ALA A 134 -12.49 1.50 17.26
C ALA A 134 -13.02 0.39 16.35
N LEU A 135 -13.26 -0.81 16.88
CA LEU A 135 -13.83 -1.93 16.12
C LEU A 135 -15.27 -1.63 15.64
N GLN A 136 -16.09 -0.99 16.48
CA GLN A 136 -17.43 -0.55 16.05
C GLN A 136 -17.35 0.43 14.89
N HIS A 137 -16.43 1.40 14.91
CA HIS A 137 -16.22 2.35 13.81
C HIS A 137 -15.77 1.65 12.53
N ILE A 138 -14.88 0.64 12.62
CA ILE A 138 -14.48 -0.16 11.45
C ILE A 138 -15.70 -0.86 10.84
N LEU A 139 -16.48 -1.56 11.65
CA LEU A 139 -17.65 -2.29 11.18
C LEU A 139 -18.70 -1.37 10.55
N GLN A 140 -18.96 -0.21 11.18
CA GLN A 140 -19.89 0.79 10.64
C GLN A 140 -19.40 1.34 9.30
N PHE A 141 -18.09 1.65 9.20
CA PHE A 141 -17.50 2.14 7.97
C PHE A 141 -17.56 1.10 6.86
N LEU A 142 -17.20 -0.15 7.14
CA LEU A 142 -17.27 -1.23 6.15
C LEU A 142 -18.70 -1.50 5.69
N ASN A 143 -19.67 -1.53 6.59
CA ASN A 143 -21.09 -1.66 6.24
C ASN A 143 -21.63 -0.50 5.41
N LEU A 144 -20.98 0.66 5.43
CA LEU A 144 -21.38 1.81 4.61
C LEU A 144 -20.87 1.73 3.17
N ILE A 145 -19.69 1.11 2.98
CA ILE A 145 -19.00 1.09 1.69
C ILE A 145 -19.14 -0.24 0.93
N LEU A 146 -19.43 -1.34 1.62
CA LEU A 146 -19.69 -2.67 1.04
C LEU A 146 -21.19 -2.92 0.87
#